data_63ca472b143830385f51649c5441c4c4
#
_entry.id   63ca472b143830385f51649c5441c4c4
#
_cell.length_a   1.000
_cell.length_b   1.000
_cell.length_c   1.000
_cell.angle_alpha   90.00
_cell.angle_beta   90.00
_cell.angle_gamma   90.00
#
_symmetry.space_group_name_H-M   'P 1'
#
loop_
_entity.id
_entity.type
_entity.pdbx_description
1 polymer ?
#
loop_
_entity_poly.entity_id
_entity_poly.type
_entity_poly.pdbx_seq_one_letter_code
_entity_poly.pdbx_strand_id
1 'polypeptide(L)' 'MTLQEKVDRLEDLRRRLEACQTLEEAVDLLAEFDAAAKELIDAIDQAKREGDAQP' A
#
# COMPACT_ATOMS: atom_id res chain seq x y z
N MET A 1 -10.76 6.59 2.77
CA MET A 1 -9.32 6.61 3.05
C MET A 1 -8.61 7.59 2.14
N THR A 2 -7.75 8.42 2.71
CA THR A 2 -6.95 9.35 1.93
C THR A 2 -5.71 8.64 1.39
N LEU A 3 -5.05 9.27 0.42
CA LEU A 3 -3.77 8.75 -0.09
C LEU A 3 -2.73 8.68 1.03
N GLN A 4 -2.72 9.67 1.91
CA GLN A 4 -1.77 9.70 3.02
C GLN A 4 -1.97 8.50 3.95
N GLU A 5 -3.21 8.15 4.23
CA GLU A 5 -3.51 6.99 5.07
C GLU A 5 -3.03 5.69 4.42
N LYS A 6 -3.16 5.58 3.10
CA LYS A 6 -2.68 4.41 2.37
C LYS A 6 -1.16 4.32 2.40
N VAL A 7 -0.47 5.44 2.27
CA VAL A 7 0.99 5.48 2.36
C VAL A 7 1.44 5.12 3.77
N ASP A 8 0.76 5.66 4.78
CA ASP A 8 1.08 5.36 6.18
C ASP A 8 0.94 3.87 6.48
N ARG A 9 -0.08 3.24 5.92
CA ARG A 9 -0.27 1.81 6.09
C ARG A 9 0.87 1.02 5.46
N LEU A 10 1.32 1.42 4.28
CA LEU A 10 2.45 0.77 3.64
C LEU A 10 3.73 0.90 4.47
N GLU A 11 3.97 2.08 5.02
CA GLU A 11 5.13 2.30 5.86
C GLU A 11 5.07 1.45 7.13
N ASP A 12 3.90 1.35 7.73
CA ASP A 12 3.71 0.53 8.92
C ASP A 12 3.98 -0.95 8.62
N LEU A 13 3.44 -1.43 7.50
CA LEU A 13 3.65 -2.82 7.08
C LEU A 13 5.13 -3.08 6.78
N ARG A 14 5.81 -2.12 6.18
CA ARG A 14 7.24 -2.24 5.92
C ARG A 14 8.02 -2.37 7.22
N ARG A 15 7.70 -1.56 8.22
CA ARG A 15 8.37 -1.63 9.52
C ARG A 15 8.14 -2.97 10.19
N ARG A 16 6.92 -3.48 10.12
CA ARG A 16 6.60 -4.78 10.69
C ARG A 16 7.36 -5.89 9.98
N LEU A 17 7.49 -5.77 8.66
CA LEU A 17 8.23 -6.76 7.89
C LEU A 17 9.70 -6.76 8.28
N GLU A 18 10.30 -5.58 8.46
CA GLU A 18 11.69 -5.48 8.90
C GLU A 18 11.91 -6.05 10.30
N ALA A 19 10.89 -5.94 11.16
CA ALA A 19 10.97 -6.40 12.54
C ALA A 19 10.53 -7.84 12.72
N CYS A 20 9.97 -8.49 11.69
CA CYS A 20 9.47 -9.85 11.84
C CYS A 20 10.62 -10.83 12.10
N GLN A 21 10.33 -11.86 12.89
CA GLN A 21 11.33 -12.82 13.30
C GLN A 21 11.16 -14.20 12.70
N THR A 22 10.02 -14.45 12.06
CA THR A 22 9.74 -15.74 11.44
C THR A 22 9.38 -15.58 9.98
N LEU A 23 9.60 -16.63 9.22
CA LEU A 23 9.24 -16.65 7.82
C LEU A 23 7.72 -16.57 7.62
N GLU A 24 6.98 -17.21 8.51
CA GLU A 24 5.51 -17.17 8.43
C GLU A 24 4.98 -15.75 8.57
N GLU A 25 5.52 -15.00 9.54
CA GLU A 25 5.14 -13.60 9.69
C GLU A 25 5.51 -12.79 8.45
N ALA A 26 6.68 -13.05 7.90
CA ALA A 26 7.15 -12.34 6.70
C ALA A 26 6.22 -12.59 5.52
N VAL A 27 5.80 -13.83 5.33
CA VAL A 27 4.89 -14.17 4.23
C VAL A 27 3.54 -13.48 4.38
N ASP A 28 2.99 -13.49 5.60
CA ASP A 28 1.72 -12.83 5.88
C ASP A 28 1.82 -11.32 5.65
N LEU A 29 2.89 -10.72 6.13
CA LEU A 29 3.11 -9.28 5.97
C LEU A 29 3.33 -8.89 4.52
N LEU A 30 4.04 -9.74 3.76
CA LEU A 30 4.23 -9.50 2.33
C LEU A 30 2.91 -9.53 1.58
N ALA A 31 2.01 -10.45 1.94
CA ALA A 31 0.70 -10.51 1.31
C ALA A 31 -0.11 -9.25 1.61
N GLU A 32 -0.08 -8.78 2.85
CA GLU A 32 -0.76 -7.55 3.24
C GLU A 32 -0.15 -6.34 2.55
N PHE A 33 1.18 -6.31 2.47
CA PHE A 33 1.90 -5.23 1.82
C PHE A 33 1.54 -5.16 0.34
N ASP A 34 1.50 -6.31 -0.33
CA ASP A 34 1.16 -6.37 -1.74
C ASP A 34 -0.26 -5.86 -1.99
N ALA A 35 -1.21 -6.26 -1.15
CA ALA A 35 -2.59 -5.79 -1.27
C ALA A 35 -2.68 -4.28 -1.04
N ALA A 36 -1.99 -3.77 -0.03
CA ALA A 36 -1.98 -2.35 0.26
C ALA A 36 -1.32 -1.55 -0.86
N ALA A 37 -0.25 -2.10 -1.45
CA ALA A 37 0.41 -1.45 -2.58
C ALA A 37 -0.50 -1.37 -3.79
N LYS A 38 -1.25 -2.41 -4.07
CA LYS A 38 -2.21 -2.41 -5.19
C LYS A 38 -3.31 -1.37 -4.96
N GLU A 39 -3.81 -1.26 -3.74
CA GLU A 39 -4.81 -0.25 -3.41
C GLU A 39 -4.27 1.15 -3.65
N LEU A 40 -3.02 1.38 -3.27
CA LEU A 40 -2.40 2.68 -3.46
C LEU A 40 -2.21 2.98 -4.96
N ILE A 41 -1.73 2.01 -5.71
CA ILE A 41 -1.54 2.16 -7.16
C ILE A 41 -2.87 2.46 -7.84
N ASP A 42 -3.93 1.74 -7.46
CA ASP A 42 -5.25 1.96 -8.03
C ASP A 42 -5.76 3.37 -7.71
N ALA A 43 -5.53 3.84 -6.50
CA ALA A 43 -5.95 5.18 -6.09
C ALA A 43 -5.22 6.25 -6.89
N ILE A 44 -3.92 6.07 -7.12
CA ILE A 44 -3.12 7.00 -7.91
C ILE A 44 -3.58 6.99 -9.36
N ASP A 45 -3.82 5.81 -9.91
CA ASP A 45 -4.29 5.66 -11.29
C ASP A 45 -5.64 6.34 -11.48
N GLN A 46 -6.54 6.17 -10.51
CA GLN A 46 -7.85 6.80 -10.57
C GLN A 46 -7.74 8.33 -10.50
N ALA A 47 -6.86 8.83 -9.64
CA ALA A 47 -6.63 10.27 -9.54
C ALA A 47 -6.07 10.82 -10.84
N LYS A 48 -5.20 10.10 -11.51
CA LYS A 48 -4.68 10.48 -12.81
C LYS A 48 -5.78 10.56 -13.87
N ARG A 49 -6.64 9.56 -13.87
CA ARG A 49 -7.75 9.54 -14.84
C ARG A 49 -8.69 10.72 -14.65
N GLU A 50 -8.98 11.04 -13.38
CA GLU A 50 -9.82 12.18 -13.07
C GLU A 50 -9.17 13.49 -13.52
N GLY A 51 -7.85 13.59 -13.34
CA GLY A 51 -7.11 14.76 -13.79
C GLY A 51 -7.10 14.87 -15.31
N ASP A 52 -6.93 13.74 -16.01
CA ASP A 52 -6.92 13.73 -17.49
C ASP A 52 -8.29 13.99 -18.09
N ALA A 53 -9.35 13.66 -17.36
CA ALA A 53 -10.71 13.86 -17.84
C ALA A 53 -11.14 15.32 -17.82
N GLN A 54 -10.41 16.20 -17.16
CA GLN A 54 -10.75 17.62 -17.08
C GLN A 54 -10.13 18.38 -18.25
N PRO A 55 -10.92 19.23 -18.91
CA PRO A 55 -10.43 20.03 -20.03
C PRO A 55 -9.43 21.09 -19.59
#